data_fcdcd591871d90fe353daca45fbfea42
#
_entry.id   fcdcd591871d90fe353daca45fbfea42
#
_cell.length_a   1.000
_cell.length_b   1.000
_cell.length_c   1.000
_cell.angle_alpha   90.00
_cell.angle_beta   90.00
_cell.angle_gamma   90.00
#
_symmetry.space_group_name_H-M   'P 1'
#
loop_
_entity.id
_entity.type
_entity.pdbx_description
1 polymer ?
#
loop_
_entity_poly.entity_id
_entity_poly.type
_entity_poly.pdbx_seq_one_letter_code
_entity_poly.pdbx_strand_id
1 'polypeptide(L)'
;MKKKLLAGLLTSATLVGICMAGGVNASATEVDNADTEIGIGFTGHGPGTTPGPLEIQWAPLKLDFHNANTVNTAVQDFPEITGSKKYMVVSDTRAGATDEWKLTAQLTNLTNAANTETLTGAILKLDSVLQGYQGTNAPEAPGSIVAPTGRTATVAAASQTVNAGGTAVNVMEDGTGSGTYQGQTAMEMDNIELEVPANAAKVGEQYSGTLTWSLNDVI
;
A
#
# COMPACT_ATOMS: atom_id res chain seq x y z
N MET A 1 -41.20 -4.43 -19.19
CA MET A 1 -40.50 -3.49 -18.30
C MET A 1 -39.00 -3.75 -18.42
N LYS A 2 -38.27 -2.86 -19.08
CA LYS A 2 -36.82 -3.01 -19.33
C LYS A 2 -36.05 -2.31 -18.23
N LYS A 3 -35.31 -3.07 -17.38
CA LYS A 3 -34.39 -2.50 -16.39
C LYS A 3 -33.09 -2.10 -17.10
N LYS A 4 -32.81 -0.80 -17.11
CA LYS A 4 -31.54 -0.26 -17.58
C LYS A 4 -30.51 -0.36 -16.47
N LEU A 5 -29.43 -1.13 -16.66
CA LEU A 5 -28.23 -1.10 -15.86
C LEU A 5 -27.43 0.16 -16.23
N LEU A 6 -27.20 1.02 -15.25
CA LEU A 6 -26.31 2.18 -15.38
C LEU A 6 -24.93 1.73 -14.96
N ALA A 7 -24.03 1.55 -15.92
CA ALA A 7 -22.61 1.36 -15.66
C ALA A 7 -21.99 2.74 -15.37
N GLY A 8 -21.55 2.95 -14.15
CA GLY A 8 -20.80 4.15 -13.77
C GLY A 8 -19.34 4.00 -14.23
N LEU A 9 -18.94 4.83 -15.18
CA LEU A 9 -17.58 4.97 -15.67
C LEU A 9 -16.83 5.89 -14.71
N LEU A 10 -15.93 5.36 -13.88
CA LEU A 10 -14.98 6.19 -13.13
C LEU A 10 -13.84 6.57 -14.09
N THR A 11 -13.81 7.83 -14.48
CA THR A 11 -12.69 8.42 -15.19
C THR A 11 -11.64 8.88 -14.18
N SER A 12 -10.51 8.20 -14.17
CA SER A 12 -9.31 8.66 -13.47
C SER A 12 -8.74 9.90 -14.18
N ALA A 13 -8.69 11.03 -13.48
CA ALA A 13 -8.08 12.26 -13.97
C ALA A 13 -6.55 12.18 -13.80
N THR A 14 -5.82 12.01 -14.90
CA THR A 14 -4.37 12.17 -14.96
C THR A 14 -4.02 13.66 -14.84
N LEU A 15 -3.40 14.05 -13.74
CA LEU A 15 -2.78 15.37 -13.59
C LEU A 15 -1.37 15.33 -14.21
N VAL A 16 -1.26 15.83 -15.44
CA VAL A 16 0.04 16.10 -16.07
C VAL A 16 0.51 17.48 -15.62
N GLY A 17 1.46 17.51 -14.67
CA GLY A 17 2.16 18.74 -14.28
C GLY A 17 3.43 18.92 -15.11
N ILE A 18 3.44 19.90 -15.99
CA ILE A 18 4.63 20.32 -16.73
C ILE A 18 5.42 21.31 -15.87
N CYS A 19 6.61 20.92 -15.41
CA CYS A 19 7.61 21.88 -14.89
C CYS A 19 8.83 21.91 -15.79
N MET A 20 9.00 23.03 -16.48
CA MET A 20 10.21 23.39 -17.20
C MET A 20 11.21 24.07 -16.26
N ALA A 21 12.42 23.56 -16.11
CA ALA A 21 13.69 24.29 -16.21
C ALA A 21 14.86 23.53 -15.52
N GLY A 22 15.82 23.10 -16.30
CA GLY A 22 17.25 23.21 -16.03
C GLY A 22 17.84 22.43 -14.84
N GLY A 23 18.00 21.13 -14.99
CA GLY A 23 18.79 20.25 -14.14
C GLY A 23 18.36 18.82 -14.45
N VAL A 24 19.26 17.96 -14.90
CA VAL A 24 19.00 16.53 -15.03
C VAL A 24 18.87 15.95 -13.62
N ASN A 25 17.71 16.15 -13.00
CA ASN A 25 17.32 15.40 -11.84
C ASN A 25 16.80 14.05 -12.35
N ALA A 26 17.43 12.97 -11.99
CA ALA A 26 16.86 11.65 -12.16
C ALA A 26 15.49 11.65 -11.48
N SER A 27 14.43 11.60 -12.28
CA SER A 27 13.05 11.68 -11.80
C SER A 27 12.53 10.27 -11.74
N ALA A 28 12.20 9.80 -10.55
CA ALA A 28 11.52 8.52 -10.40
C ALA A 28 10.20 8.57 -11.17
N THR A 29 9.94 7.56 -11.99
CA THR A 29 8.70 7.43 -12.75
C THR A 29 7.87 6.31 -12.14
N GLU A 30 6.61 6.61 -11.79
CA GLU A 30 5.68 5.57 -11.36
C GLU A 30 5.41 4.63 -12.53
N VAL A 31 5.62 3.35 -12.32
CA VAL A 31 5.46 2.29 -13.32
C VAL A 31 4.30 1.37 -13.01
N ASP A 32 3.89 1.27 -11.74
CA ASP A 32 2.72 0.50 -11.31
C ASP A 32 2.19 1.01 -9.97
N ASN A 33 0.91 0.78 -9.73
CA ASN A 33 0.25 1.09 -8.46
C ASN A 33 -0.79 0.02 -8.07
N ALA A 34 -1.10 -0.03 -6.80
CA ALA A 34 -2.18 -0.85 -6.27
C ALA A 34 -2.85 -0.12 -5.11
N ASP A 35 -4.15 -0.31 -4.97
CA ASP A 35 -4.94 0.28 -3.90
C ASP A 35 -5.37 -0.79 -2.90
N THR A 36 -5.31 -0.42 -1.63
CA THR A 36 -5.85 -1.20 -0.51
C THR A 36 -6.97 -0.41 0.14
N GLU A 37 -8.17 -0.97 0.18
CA GLU A 37 -9.29 -0.35 0.87
C GLU A 37 -9.10 -0.42 2.38
N ILE A 38 -9.30 0.71 3.04
CA ILE A 38 -9.34 0.79 4.50
C ILE A 38 -10.81 0.93 4.92
N GLY A 39 -11.35 -0.10 5.56
CA GLY A 39 -12.76 -0.10 5.95
C GLY A 39 -13.27 -1.52 6.29
N ILE A 40 -14.56 -1.76 6.09
CA ILE A 40 -15.23 -3.03 6.42
C ILE A 40 -15.32 -3.93 5.19
N GLY A 41 -14.86 -5.20 5.28
CA GLY A 41 -15.10 -6.24 4.26
C GLY A 41 -14.07 -7.36 4.19
N PHE A 42 -14.23 -8.25 3.22
CA PHE A 42 -13.51 -9.51 3.12
C PHE A 42 -12.06 -9.33 2.69
N THR A 43 -11.17 -10.13 3.29
CA THR A 43 -9.72 -10.04 3.13
C THR A 43 -9.19 -10.96 2.03
N GLY A 44 -8.20 -10.49 1.29
CA GLY A 44 -7.44 -11.25 0.31
C GLY A 44 -6.30 -10.38 -0.22
N HIS A 45 -5.47 -10.95 -1.07
CA HIS A 45 -4.53 -10.21 -1.88
C HIS A 45 -5.04 -10.22 -3.32
N GLY A 46 -4.91 -9.08 -4.00
CA GLY A 46 -5.21 -8.95 -5.43
C GLY A 46 -3.92 -9.01 -6.25
N PRO A 47 -3.98 -9.59 -7.46
CA PRO A 47 -2.89 -9.43 -8.41
C PRO A 47 -2.74 -7.96 -8.81
N GLY A 48 -1.52 -7.55 -9.13
CA GLY A 48 -1.24 -6.24 -9.71
C GLY A 48 -2.05 -6.00 -10.99
N THR A 49 -2.33 -4.75 -11.28
CA THR A 49 -3.23 -4.36 -12.39
C THR A 49 -2.49 -4.13 -13.70
N THR A 50 -1.17 -3.90 -13.65
CA THR A 50 -0.35 -3.54 -14.81
C THR A 50 0.84 -4.49 -14.94
N PRO A 51 0.70 -5.64 -15.65
CA PRO A 51 1.82 -6.52 -15.91
C PRO A 51 2.94 -5.81 -16.67
N GLY A 52 4.16 -5.94 -16.16
CA GLY A 52 5.33 -5.30 -16.74
C GLY A 52 6.64 -5.94 -16.28
N PRO A 53 7.78 -5.45 -16.79
CA PRO A 53 9.07 -5.94 -16.32
C PRO A 53 9.41 -5.52 -14.88
N LEU A 54 8.75 -4.49 -14.38
CA LEU A 54 8.71 -4.08 -12.98
C LEU A 54 7.24 -3.87 -12.61
N GLU A 55 6.73 -4.63 -11.66
CA GLU A 55 5.30 -4.63 -11.31
C GLU A 55 5.05 -4.92 -9.83
N ILE A 56 3.93 -4.44 -9.30
CA ILE A 56 3.32 -4.94 -8.07
C ILE A 56 2.58 -6.23 -8.41
N GLN A 57 3.14 -7.36 -8.05
CA GLN A 57 2.53 -8.65 -8.35
C GLN A 57 1.34 -8.96 -7.42
N TRP A 58 1.45 -8.61 -6.15
CA TRP A 58 0.41 -8.81 -5.13
C TRP A 58 0.36 -7.65 -4.16
N ALA A 59 -0.86 -7.24 -3.81
CA ALA A 59 -1.13 -6.23 -2.78
C ALA A 59 -2.30 -6.67 -1.89
N PRO A 60 -2.36 -6.25 -0.62
CA PRO A 60 -3.55 -6.42 0.19
C PRO A 60 -4.73 -5.68 -0.46
N LEU A 61 -5.88 -6.35 -0.59
CA LEU A 61 -7.09 -5.72 -1.10
C LEU A 61 -7.77 -4.84 -0.06
N LYS A 62 -7.59 -5.18 1.22
CA LYS A 62 -8.26 -4.49 2.32
C LYS A 62 -7.53 -4.65 3.64
N LEU A 63 -7.60 -3.60 4.46
CA LEU A 63 -7.33 -3.63 5.90
C LEU A 63 -8.62 -3.26 6.64
N ASP A 64 -9.03 -4.07 7.60
CA ASP A 64 -10.28 -3.91 8.34
C ASP A 64 -10.01 -3.73 9.83
N PHE A 65 -10.50 -2.64 10.41
CA PHE A 65 -10.27 -2.24 11.81
C PHE A 65 -11.56 -2.29 12.66
N HIS A 66 -12.51 -3.15 12.30
CA HIS A 66 -13.85 -3.27 12.89
C HIS A 66 -14.79 -2.08 12.60
N ASN A 67 -16.07 -2.32 12.83
CA ASN A 67 -17.14 -1.34 12.62
C ASN A 67 -17.91 -0.97 13.90
N ALA A 68 -17.54 -1.54 15.03
CA ALA A 68 -18.21 -1.34 16.32
C ALA A 68 -17.24 -0.85 17.39
N ASN A 69 -16.25 -0.04 16.98
CA ASN A 69 -15.28 0.54 17.90
C ASN A 69 -15.92 1.61 18.79
N THR A 70 -15.49 1.68 20.03
CA THR A 70 -15.95 2.71 20.96
C THR A 70 -15.19 4.00 20.74
N VAL A 71 -15.91 5.13 20.66
CA VAL A 71 -15.28 6.45 20.64
C VAL A 71 -14.61 6.74 21.97
N ASN A 72 -13.33 7.11 21.92
CA ASN A 72 -12.51 7.35 23.10
C ASN A 72 -12.07 8.81 23.24
N THR A 73 -11.92 9.24 24.51
CA THR A 73 -11.36 10.54 24.88
C THR A 73 -9.82 10.51 24.99
N ALA A 74 -9.20 9.36 24.73
CA ALA A 74 -7.76 9.18 24.64
C ALA A 74 -7.38 8.64 23.26
N VAL A 75 -6.11 8.78 22.89
CA VAL A 75 -5.56 8.12 21.70
C VAL A 75 -5.72 6.61 21.86
N GLN A 76 -6.12 5.92 20.80
CA GLN A 76 -6.33 4.49 20.82
C GLN A 76 -5.86 3.86 19.52
N ASP A 77 -5.22 2.69 19.63
CA ASP A 77 -4.86 1.81 18.54
C ASP A 77 -5.95 0.74 18.33
N PHE A 78 -6.35 0.56 17.08
CA PHE A 78 -7.31 -0.46 16.65
C PHE A 78 -6.57 -1.45 15.77
N PRO A 79 -6.40 -2.71 16.22
CA PRO A 79 -5.73 -3.73 15.41
C PRO A 79 -6.58 -4.14 14.20
N GLU A 80 -5.91 -4.56 13.14
CA GLU A 80 -6.54 -5.19 11.98
C GLU A 80 -7.18 -6.53 12.40
N ILE A 81 -8.45 -6.75 12.01
CA ILE A 81 -9.29 -7.80 12.62
C ILE A 81 -8.86 -9.22 12.32
N THR A 82 -8.20 -9.47 11.21
CA THR A 82 -7.81 -10.84 10.86
C THR A 82 -6.61 -11.32 11.66
N GLY A 83 -5.79 -10.39 12.18
CA GLY A 83 -4.51 -10.69 12.83
C GLY A 83 -3.58 -11.50 11.94
N SER A 84 -3.87 -11.59 10.64
CA SER A 84 -3.07 -12.33 9.68
C SER A 84 -2.08 -11.40 9.00
N LYS A 85 -0.90 -11.92 8.70
CA LYS A 85 0.11 -11.20 7.93
C LYS A 85 -0.43 -10.80 6.57
N LYS A 86 -0.04 -9.61 6.13
CA LYS A 86 -0.32 -9.09 4.78
C LYS A 86 0.99 -8.98 4.02
N TYR A 87 0.89 -9.00 2.70
CA TYR A 87 2.08 -9.01 1.85
C TYR A 87 1.94 -8.04 0.69
N MET A 88 3.01 -7.30 0.44
CA MET A 88 3.25 -6.63 -0.84
C MET A 88 4.31 -7.40 -1.58
N VAL A 89 4.07 -7.74 -2.85
CA VAL A 89 5.04 -8.46 -3.68
C VAL A 89 5.37 -7.63 -4.90
N VAL A 90 6.64 -7.33 -5.06
CA VAL A 90 7.21 -6.69 -6.26
C VAL A 90 7.94 -7.75 -7.07
N SER A 91 7.68 -7.75 -8.38
CA SER A 91 8.39 -8.55 -9.37
C SER A 91 9.23 -7.62 -10.25
N ASP A 92 10.53 -7.88 -10.32
CA ASP A 92 11.46 -7.17 -11.20
C ASP A 92 12.12 -8.16 -12.14
N THR A 93 11.81 -8.06 -13.44
CA THR A 93 12.39 -8.89 -14.50
C THR A 93 13.17 -8.06 -15.53
N ARG A 94 13.47 -6.79 -15.19
CA ARG A 94 14.30 -5.93 -16.05
C ARG A 94 15.71 -6.54 -16.19
N ALA A 95 16.36 -6.24 -17.32
CA ALA A 95 17.65 -6.88 -17.63
C ALA A 95 18.86 -6.17 -17.00
N GLY A 96 18.68 -4.99 -16.46
CA GLY A 96 19.74 -4.13 -15.90
C GLY A 96 20.03 -4.46 -14.44
N ALA A 97 21.27 -4.78 -14.11
CA ALA A 97 21.67 -5.03 -12.72
C ALA A 97 21.72 -3.76 -11.84
N THR A 98 21.39 -2.60 -12.41
CA THR A 98 21.39 -1.29 -11.74
C THR A 98 20.01 -0.62 -11.79
N ASP A 99 18.98 -1.36 -12.18
CA ASP A 99 17.62 -0.85 -12.32
C ASP A 99 16.98 -0.75 -10.93
N GLU A 100 17.21 0.38 -10.27
CA GLU A 100 16.69 0.66 -8.94
C GLU A 100 15.17 0.86 -8.96
N TRP A 101 14.49 0.58 -7.85
CA TRP A 101 13.07 0.85 -7.69
C TRP A 101 12.71 1.23 -6.26
N LYS A 102 11.58 1.88 -6.11
CA LYS A 102 11.07 2.33 -4.83
C LYS A 102 9.56 2.13 -4.76
N LEU A 103 9.10 1.49 -3.68
CA LEU A 103 7.69 1.33 -3.35
C LEU A 103 7.32 2.34 -2.28
N THR A 104 6.30 3.13 -2.55
CA THR A 104 5.76 4.12 -1.61
C THR A 104 4.31 3.79 -1.23
N ALA A 105 3.89 4.23 -0.04
CA ALA A 105 2.52 4.12 0.44
C ALA A 105 1.95 5.49 0.78
N GLN A 106 0.71 5.76 0.39
CA GLN A 106 -0.02 6.97 0.73
C GLN A 106 -1.45 6.64 1.16
N LEU A 107 -1.84 7.13 2.34
CA LEU A 107 -3.20 6.96 2.86
C LEU A 107 -4.01 8.23 2.63
N THR A 108 -5.17 8.13 1.99
CA THR A 108 -6.11 9.25 1.89
C THR A 108 -6.65 9.63 3.26
N ASN A 109 -7.31 10.78 3.35
CA ASN A 109 -8.13 11.06 4.53
C ASN A 109 -9.16 9.94 4.74
N LEU A 110 -9.34 9.54 6.00
CA LEU A 110 -10.42 8.63 6.37
C LEU A 110 -11.68 9.46 6.60
N THR A 111 -12.70 9.27 5.75
CA THR A 111 -13.94 10.05 5.78
C THR A 111 -15.14 9.14 5.96
N ASN A 112 -16.23 9.68 6.51
CA ASN A 112 -17.49 8.97 6.53
C ASN A 112 -18.13 8.90 5.13
N ALA A 113 -19.14 8.04 4.94
CA ALA A 113 -19.77 7.83 3.65
C ALA A 113 -20.38 9.10 3.02
N ALA A 114 -20.76 10.08 3.83
CA ALA A 114 -21.27 11.37 3.38
C ALA A 114 -20.18 12.40 3.05
N ASN A 115 -18.91 12.08 3.31
CA ASN A 115 -17.76 13.01 3.21
C ASN A 115 -17.92 14.30 4.03
N THR A 116 -18.70 14.25 5.11
CA THR A 116 -18.94 15.41 6.00
C THR A 116 -18.05 15.39 7.22
N GLU A 117 -17.52 14.23 7.57
CA GLU A 117 -16.67 14.01 8.74
C GLU A 117 -15.38 13.34 8.33
N THR A 118 -14.27 13.82 8.88
CA THR A 118 -12.92 13.30 8.64
C THR A 118 -12.32 12.82 9.96
N LEU A 119 -11.73 11.65 9.98
CA LEU A 119 -10.97 11.12 11.10
C LEU A 119 -9.58 11.76 11.09
N THR A 120 -9.53 13.01 11.54
CA THR A 120 -8.31 13.84 11.44
C THR A 120 -7.19 13.32 12.32
N GLY A 121 -5.98 13.22 11.75
CA GLY A 121 -4.78 12.82 12.47
C GLY A 121 -4.67 11.31 12.70
N ALA A 122 -5.49 10.50 12.05
CA ALA A 122 -5.35 9.04 12.11
C ALA A 122 -4.03 8.59 11.46
N ILE A 123 -3.42 7.53 11.99
CA ILE A 123 -2.13 7.00 11.56
C ILE A 123 -2.25 5.49 11.39
N LEU A 124 -1.94 4.99 10.21
CA LEU A 124 -1.75 3.57 9.99
C LEU A 124 -0.33 3.19 10.45
N LYS A 125 -0.24 2.22 11.35
CA LYS A 125 1.01 1.65 11.85
C LYS A 125 1.13 0.21 11.39
N LEU A 126 2.33 -0.23 11.07
CA LEU A 126 2.60 -1.62 10.72
C LEU A 126 4.06 -1.98 10.98
N ASP A 127 4.31 -3.20 11.36
CA ASP A 127 5.64 -3.79 11.34
C ASP A 127 5.90 -4.42 9.98
N SER A 128 7.13 -4.30 9.47
CA SER A 128 7.48 -4.83 8.16
C SER A 128 8.80 -5.59 8.19
N VAL A 129 8.81 -6.72 7.46
CA VAL A 129 9.98 -7.57 7.32
C VAL A 129 10.15 -7.95 5.85
N LEU A 130 11.41 -7.89 5.37
CA LEU A 130 11.74 -8.37 4.04
C LEU A 130 11.62 -9.90 3.98
N GLN A 131 10.95 -10.39 2.94
CA GLN A 131 10.82 -11.80 2.62
C GLN A 131 11.15 -12.04 1.13
N GLY A 132 11.39 -13.29 0.78
CA GLY A 132 11.35 -13.73 -0.60
C GLY A 132 9.93 -14.18 -0.95
N TYR A 133 9.60 -14.09 -2.22
CA TYR A 133 8.39 -14.70 -2.77
C TYR A 133 8.77 -15.58 -3.96
N GLN A 134 8.00 -16.64 -4.20
CA GLN A 134 8.16 -17.51 -5.36
C GLN A 134 6.81 -18.03 -5.88
N GLY A 135 6.73 -18.15 -7.18
CA GLY A 135 5.54 -18.69 -7.85
C GLY A 135 4.55 -17.64 -8.31
N THR A 136 3.30 -18.04 -8.47
CA THR A 136 2.21 -17.20 -9.01
C THR A 136 0.93 -17.25 -8.17
N ASN A 137 0.95 -18.00 -7.06
CA ASN A 137 -0.21 -18.11 -6.16
C ASN A 137 -0.23 -16.91 -5.20
N ALA A 138 -1.38 -16.67 -4.56
CA ALA A 138 -1.46 -15.65 -3.51
C ALA A 138 -0.40 -15.89 -2.43
N PRO A 139 0.16 -14.83 -1.81
CA PRO A 139 1.24 -14.93 -0.83
C PRO A 139 0.92 -15.84 0.36
N GLU A 140 -0.35 -15.96 0.73
CA GLU A 140 -0.82 -16.83 1.84
C GLU A 140 -0.78 -18.32 1.47
N ALA A 141 -0.60 -18.65 0.20
CA ALA A 141 -0.53 -20.06 -0.20
C ALA A 141 0.75 -20.71 0.35
N PRO A 142 0.68 -21.97 0.82
CA PRO A 142 1.84 -22.65 1.36
C PRO A 142 3.02 -22.66 0.41
N GLY A 143 4.17 -22.20 0.89
CA GLY A 143 5.43 -22.16 0.13
C GLY A 143 5.61 -20.97 -0.81
N SER A 144 4.63 -20.04 -0.87
CA SER A 144 4.80 -18.80 -1.65
C SER A 144 5.81 -17.85 -1.01
N ILE A 145 5.76 -17.69 0.30
CA ILE A 145 6.74 -16.91 1.06
C ILE A 145 7.93 -17.77 1.43
N VAL A 146 9.11 -17.27 1.17
CA VAL A 146 10.39 -17.94 1.42
C VAL A 146 11.39 -16.98 2.08
N ALA A 147 12.52 -17.50 2.55
CA ALA A 147 13.59 -16.67 3.10
C ALA A 147 14.08 -15.63 2.07
N PRO A 148 14.48 -14.42 2.48
CA PRO A 148 14.90 -13.34 1.58
C PRO A 148 16.32 -13.52 1.05
N THR A 149 16.81 -14.76 0.96
CA THR A 149 18.19 -15.07 0.52
C THR A 149 18.45 -14.51 -0.87
N GLY A 150 19.53 -13.74 -0.99
CA GLY A 150 19.97 -13.12 -2.25
C GLY A 150 19.17 -11.89 -2.69
N ARG A 151 18.13 -11.47 -1.95
CA ARG A 151 17.42 -10.20 -2.22
C ARG A 151 18.28 -9.04 -1.76
N THR A 152 18.31 -8.00 -2.58
CA THR A 152 19.03 -6.74 -2.32
C THR A 152 18.10 -5.66 -1.79
N ALA A 153 16.80 -5.80 -1.99
CA ALA A 153 15.80 -4.87 -1.48
C ALA A 153 15.81 -4.77 0.06
N THR A 154 15.39 -3.63 0.56
CA THR A 154 15.25 -3.34 2.00
C THR A 154 13.88 -2.77 2.31
N VAL A 155 13.32 -3.09 3.47
CA VAL A 155 12.19 -2.34 4.03
C VAL A 155 12.72 -1.04 4.64
N ALA A 156 11.97 0.05 4.47
CA ALA A 156 12.43 1.39 4.89
C ALA A 156 12.63 1.49 6.42
N ALA A 157 11.82 0.78 7.20
CA ALA A 157 11.95 0.62 8.64
C ALA A 157 11.23 -0.66 9.10
N ALA A 158 11.67 -1.24 10.23
CA ALA A 158 10.98 -2.40 10.81
C ALA A 158 9.57 -2.04 11.31
N SER A 159 9.37 -0.84 11.83
CA SER A 159 8.05 -0.29 12.17
C SER A 159 7.82 0.97 11.33
N GLN A 160 6.72 1.01 10.62
CA GLN A 160 6.38 2.07 9.66
C GLN A 160 5.07 2.76 10.04
N THR A 161 4.93 4.02 9.64
CA THR A 161 3.72 4.81 9.85
C THR A 161 3.32 5.54 8.57
N VAL A 162 2.02 5.54 8.28
CA VAL A 162 1.43 6.27 7.15
C VAL A 162 0.32 7.17 7.69
N ASN A 163 0.52 8.49 7.64
CA ASN A 163 -0.46 9.44 8.13
C ASN A 163 -1.64 9.57 7.15
N ALA A 164 -2.87 9.53 7.67
CA ALA A 164 -4.06 9.81 6.85
C ALA A 164 -4.03 11.24 6.29
N GLY A 165 -4.21 11.38 4.98
CA GLY A 165 -4.10 12.65 4.26
C GLY A 165 -2.67 13.20 4.15
N GLY A 166 -1.66 12.40 4.54
CA GLY A 166 -0.25 12.77 4.44
C GLY A 166 0.35 12.54 3.05
N THR A 167 1.63 12.90 2.93
CA THR A 167 2.42 12.59 1.72
C THR A 167 2.79 11.11 1.68
N ALA A 168 3.07 10.60 0.48
CA ALA A 168 3.58 9.25 0.29
C ALA A 168 4.89 9.04 1.07
N VAL A 169 5.02 7.87 1.70
CA VAL A 169 6.21 7.45 2.45
C VAL A 169 6.86 6.26 1.74
N ASN A 170 8.19 6.21 1.73
CA ASN A 170 8.92 5.03 1.24
C ASN A 170 8.71 3.86 2.21
N VAL A 171 8.36 2.69 1.69
CA VAL A 171 8.10 1.50 2.51
C VAL A 171 9.05 0.35 2.18
N MET A 172 9.49 0.23 0.93
CA MET A 172 10.46 -0.76 0.47
C MET A 172 11.19 -0.21 -0.75
N GLU A 173 12.47 -0.55 -0.90
CA GLU A 173 13.26 -0.13 -2.06
C GLU A 173 14.36 -1.16 -2.38
N ASP A 174 14.79 -1.18 -3.63
CA ASP A 174 16.00 -1.86 -4.08
C ASP A 174 16.86 -0.88 -4.85
N GLY A 175 17.99 -0.46 -4.27
CA GLY A 175 18.75 0.67 -4.81
C GLY A 175 20.13 0.85 -4.19
N THR A 176 20.81 -0.22 -3.84
CA THR A 176 22.04 -0.12 -3.07
C THR A 176 23.33 -0.15 -3.88
N GLY A 177 23.33 0.29 -5.12
CA GLY A 177 24.57 0.52 -5.89
C GLY A 177 25.45 -0.71 -6.21
N SER A 178 25.09 -1.90 -5.75
CA SER A 178 25.80 -3.15 -6.01
C SER A 178 25.07 -4.10 -6.96
N GLY A 179 24.04 -3.62 -7.59
CA GLY A 179 23.10 -4.39 -8.40
C GLY A 179 21.82 -4.71 -7.65
N THR A 180 20.71 -4.74 -8.37
CA THR A 180 19.39 -5.07 -7.86
C THR A 180 19.10 -6.55 -8.05
N TYR A 181 18.29 -7.13 -7.16
CA TYR A 181 17.82 -8.49 -7.30
C TYR A 181 16.74 -8.58 -8.36
N GLN A 182 16.99 -9.41 -9.36
CA GLN A 182 15.99 -9.71 -10.38
C GLN A 182 15.16 -10.92 -9.99
N GLY A 183 13.88 -10.71 -9.85
CA GLY A 183 12.92 -11.71 -9.41
C GLY A 183 11.88 -11.11 -8.46
N GLN A 184 11.32 -11.98 -7.64
CA GLN A 184 10.17 -11.61 -6.79
C GLN A 184 10.62 -11.38 -5.36
N THR A 185 10.25 -10.23 -4.80
CA THR A 185 10.55 -9.81 -3.43
C THR A 185 9.26 -9.44 -2.72
N ALA A 186 9.11 -9.85 -1.47
CA ALA A 186 7.94 -9.55 -0.66
C ALA A 186 8.31 -8.68 0.56
N MET A 187 7.43 -7.76 0.91
CA MET A 187 7.34 -7.13 2.21
C MET A 187 6.21 -7.80 2.98
N GLU A 188 6.54 -8.47 4.07
CA GLU A 188 5.57 -8.98 5.04
C GLU A 188 5.20 -7.86 6.00
N MET A 189 3.91 -7.66 6.23
CA MET A 189 3.36 -6.70 7.17
C MET A 189 2.63 -7.42 8.29
N ASP A 190 2.93 -7.05 9.53
CA ASP A 190 2.35 -7.61 10.75
C ASP A 190 2.00 -6.48 11.73
N ASN A 191 1.33 -6.78 12.83
CA ASN A 191 0.93 -5.81 13.86
C ASN A 191 0.33 -4.54 13.25
N ILE A 192 -0.59 -4.74 12.29
CA ILE A 192 -1.22 -3.63 11.57
C ILE A 192 -2.27 -3.00 12.48
N GLU A 193 -2.12 -1.72 12.77
CA GLU A 193 -2.99 -0.96 13.68
C GLU A 193 -3.36 0.40 13.09
N LEU A 194 -4.57 0.85 13.35
CA LEU A 194 -4.99 2.22 13.08
C LEU A 194 -5.02 3.02 14.39
N GLU A 195 -4.08 3.92 14.56
CA GLU A 195 -4.11 4.89 15.65
C GLU A 195 -5.14 5.97 15.36
N VAL A 196 -6.05 6.18 16.30
CA VAL A 196 -7.06 7.23 16.23
C VAL A 196 -6.83 8.23 17.37
N PRO A 197 -6.63 9.52 17.06
CA PRO A 197 -6.45 10.56 18.07
C PRO A 197 -7.67 10.71 18.98
N ALA A 198 -7.41 11.22 20.17
CA ALA A 198 -8.47 11.52 21.15
C ALA A 198 -9.56 12.41 20.56
N ASN A 199 -10.81 12.05 20.76
CA ASN A 199 -12.01 12.77 20.31
C ASN A 199 -12.11 13.00 18.78
N ALA A 200 -11.30 12.30 17.96
CA ALA A 200 -11.34 12.46 16.50
C ALA A 200 -12.55 11.76 15.87
N ALA A 201 -12.96 10.61 16.41
CA ALA A 201 -14.09 9.85 15.91
C ALA A 201 -15.43 10.39 16.47
N LYS A 202 -16.51 10.25 15.70
CA LYS A 202 -17.88 10.56 16.14
C LYS A 202 -18.71 9.30 16.31
N VAL A 203 -19.57 9.30 17.31
CA VAL A 203 -20.49 8.19 17.60
C VAL A 203 -21.43 7.97 16.43
N GLY A 204 -21.52 6.71 15.97
CA GLY A 204 -22.42 6.33 14.88
C GLY A 204 -21.82 6.49 13.48
N GLU A 205 -20.64 7.07 13.35
CA GLU A 205 -19.97 7.23 12.06
C GLU A 205 -19.02 6.05 11.76
N GLN A 206 -18.95 5.70 10.49
CA GLN A 206 -17.97 4.75 9.95
C GLN A 206 -17.05 5.50 8.99
N TYR A 207 -15.75 5.27 9.08
CA TYR A 207 -14.74 5.94 8.28
C TYR A 207 -14.06 4.96 7.35
N SER A 208 -13.77 5.42 6.13
CA SER A 208 -13.05 4.65 5.13
C SER A 208 -12.09 5.55 4.35
N GLY A 209 -11.11 4.92 3.71
CA GLY A 209 -10.14 5.57 2.84
C GLY A 209 -9.43 4.56 1.97
N THR A 210 -8.48 5.03 1.19
CA THR A 210 -7.65 4.21 0.30
C THR A 210 -6.19 4.35 0.67
N LEU A 211 -5.51 3.24 0.80
CA LEU A 211 -4.05 3.16 0.89
C LEU A 211 -3.51 2.80 -0.49
N THR A 212 -2.93 3.79 -1.16
CA THR A 212 -2.34 3.63 -2.48
C THR A 212 -0.87 3.26 -2.36
N TRP A 213 -0.48 2.21 -3.03
CA TRP A 213 0.89 1.74 -3.20
C TRP A 213 1.36 2.16 -4.59
N SER A 214 2.49 2.87 -4.67
CA SER A 214 3.07 3.30 -5.95
C SER A 214 4.47 2.76 -6.09
N LEU A 215 4.69 2.00 -7.16
CA LEU A 215 6.00 1.46 -7.53
C LEU A 215 6.64 2.38 -8.56
N ASN A 216 7.80 2.88 -8.23
CA ASN A 216 8.53 3.86 -9.02
C ASN A 216 9.85 3.26 -9.50
N ASP A 217 10.13 3.40 -10.77
CA ASP A 217 11.43 3.18 -11.36
C ASP A 217 12.34 4.38 -11.03
N VAL A 218 13.50 4.12 -10.42
CA VAL A 218 14.47 5.15 -10.07
C VAL A 218 15.60 5.06 -11.08
N ILE A 219 15.62 5.97 -12.05
CA ILE A 219 16.62 6.05 -13.14
C ILE A 219 17.75 6.99 -12.71
#